data_4b64737eebfa9810d96d2cbfd8664458
#
_entry.id   4b64737eebfa9810d96d2cbfd8664458
#
_cell.length_a   1.000
_cell.length_b   1.000
_cell.length_c   1.000
_cell.angle_alpha   90.00
_cell.angle_beta   90.00
_cell.angle_gamma   90.00
#
_symmetry.space_group_name_H-M   'P 1'
#
loop_
_entity.id
_entity.type
_entity.pdbx_description
1 polymer ?
#
loop_
_entity_poly.entity_id
_entity_poly.type
_entity_poly.pdbx_seq_one_letter_code
_entity_poly.pdbx_strand_id
1 'polypeptide(L)'
;TVIGMDTKKESESLKQKIGYMTQRFSLYEDLSVKENLQFISEIYAVPRKERKQRVAQLLESFSLTDRAKQRSGTLSGGQKQRLALAAATLHKPEILFLDEPTSAVDPQNRRDFWEVLFELAEQGTTILVSTHYMDEAARCHRLAILDEGVKVADGSPRQLGESISSHVVEIEADDLNSARLCLMKNQEISSITQ
;
A
#
# COMPACT_ATOMS: atom_id res chain seq x y z
N THR A 1 -15.72 -8.57 -13.92
CA THR A 1 -14.61 -8.21 -14.83
C THR A 1 -13.61 -7.32 -14.10
N VAL A 2 -12.33 -7.45 -14.42
CA VAL A 2 -11.23 -6.61 -13.94
C VAL A 2 -10.50 -6.06 -15.17
N ILE A 3 -10.26 -4.74 -15.23
CA ILE A 3 -9.67 -4.05 -16.41
C ILE A 3 -10.31 -4.47 -17.76
N GLY A 4 -11.65 -4.64 -17.75
CA GLY A 4 -12.42 -5.06 -18.93
C GLY A 4 -12.36 -6.55 -19.28
N MET A 5 -11.53 -7.34 -18.60
CA MET A 5 -11.33 -8.77 -18.85
C MET A 5 -12.20 -9.64 -17.96
N ASP A 6 -12.67 -10.76 -18.50
CA ASP A 6 -13.44 -11.77 -17.74
C ASP A 6 -12.48 -12.58 -16.85
N THR A 7 -12.72 -12.53 -15.54
CA THR A 7 -11.85 -13.19 -14.54
C THR A 7 -11.79 -14.71 -14.64
N LYS A 8 -12.79 -15.35 -15.27
CA LYS A 8 -12.82 -16.80 -15.45
C LYS A 8 -12.25 -17.24 -16.80
N LYS A 9 -12.61 -16.52 -17.87
CA LYS A 9 -12.23 -16.91 -19.24
C LYS A 9 -10.82 -16.46 -19.62
N GLU A 10 -10.36 -15.34 -19.05
CA GLU A 10 -9.12 -14.67 -19.41
C GLU A 10 -8.12 -14.60 -18.24
N SER A 11 -8.23 -15.56 -17.29
CA SER A 11 -7.46 -15.54 -16.04
C SER A 11 -5.96 -15.49 -16.24
N GLU A 12 -5.41 -16.23 -17.22
CA GLU A 12 -3.96 -16.24 -17.47
C GLU A 12 -3.45 -14.91 -18.06
N SER A 13 -4.19 -14.33 -18.99
CA SER A 13 -3.87 -13.01 -19.54
C SER A 13 -4.01 -11.91 -18.49
N LEU A 14 -5.03 -12.02 -17.63
CA LEU A 14 -5.27 -11.08 -16.54
C LEU A 14 -4.12 -11.10 -15.50
N LYS A 15 -3.61 -12.28 -15.14
CA LYS A 15 -2.46 -12.42 -14.24
C LYS A 15 -1.22 -11.68 -14.72
N GLN A 16 -1.01 -11.59 -16.04
CA GLN A 16 0.11 -10.86 -16.63
C GLN A 16 -0.03 -9.33 -16.50
N LYS A 17 -1.24 -8.84 -16.21
CA LYS A 17 -1.55 -7.42 -16.07
C LYS A 17 -1.73 -6.97 -14.63
N ILE A 18 -1.66 -7.91 -13.69
CA ILE A 18 -1.84 -7.67 -12.25
C ILE A 18 -0.50 -7.85 -11.55
N GLY A 19 -0.14 -6.85 -10.72
CA GLY A 19 0.84 -7.01 -9.67
C GLY A 19 0.15 -7.29 -8.33
N TYR A 20 0.74 -8.11 -7.50
CA TYR A 20 0.21 -8.43 -6.18
C TYR A 20 1.32 -8.45 -5.13
N MET A 21 1.09 -7.77 -4.02
CA MET A 21 1.97 -7.76 -2.86
C MET A 21 1.20 -8.19 -1.63
N THR A 22 1.62 -9.27 -1.03
CA THR A 22 1.06 -9.82 0.21
C THR A 22 1.53 -9.04 1.43
N GLN A 23 0.77 -9.04 2.50
CA GLN A 23 1.13 -8.46 3.79
C GLN A 23 2.45 -9.05 4.33
N ARG A 24 2.59 -10.40 4.27
CA ARG A 24 3.83 -11.08 4.65
C ARG A 24 4.79 -11.13 3.47
N PHE A 25 6.09 -10.96 3.76
CA PHE A 25 7.12 -11.12 2.74
C PHE A 25 7.06 -12.52 2.12
N SER A 26 6.84 -12.60 0.81
CA SER A 26 6.56 -13.85 0.08
C SER A 26 7.64 -14.22 -0.94
N LEU A 27 8.73 -13.46 -1.01
CA LEU A 27 9.86 -13.76 -1.88
C LEU A 27 10.84 -14.76 -1.21
N TYR A 28 11.72 -15.33 -2.00
CA TYR A 28 12.66 -16.36 -1.55
C TYR A 28 13.76 -15.76 -0.67
N GLU A 29 13.74 -16.06 0.61
CA GLU A 29 14.68 -15.49 1.60
C GLU A 29 16.14 -15.95 1.39
N ASP A 30 16.35 -17.13 0.83
CA ASP A 30 17.66 -17.68 0.53
C ASP A 30 18.30 -17.08 -0.73
N LEU A 31 17.49 -16.49 -1.61
CA LEU A 31 17.96 -15.80 -2.78
C LEU A 31 18.38 -14.37 -2.45
N SER A 32 19.34 -13.83 -3.19
CA SER A 32 19.69 -12.42 -3.13
C SER A 32 18.55 -11.54 -3.69
N VAL A 33 18.59 -10.26 -3.38
CA VAL A 33 17.67 -9.25 -3.93
C VAL A 33 17.61 -9.35 -5.46
N LYS A 34 18.76 -9.39 -6.11
CA LYS A 34 18.86 -9.47 -7.58
C LYS A 34 18.31 -10.78 -8.12
N GLU A 35 18.63 -11.92 -7.49
CA GLU A 35 18.12 -13.23 -7.91
C GLU A 35 16.63 -13.34 -7.80
N ASN A 36 16.00 -12.79 -6.73
CA ASN A 36 14.55 -12.68 -6.62
C ASN A 36 13.94 -11.93 -7.81
N LEU A 37 14.46 -10.74 -8.13
CA LEU A 37 13.94 -9.97 -9.27
C LEU A 37 14.18 -10.69 -10.60
N GLN A 38 15.31 -11.36 -10.79
CA GLN A 38 15.57 -12.17 -12.00
C GLN A 38 14.55 -13.30 -12.11
N PHE A 39 14.29 -14.04 -11.03
CA PHE A 39 13.33 -15.13 -10.99
C PHE A 39 11.92 -14.63 -11.33
N ILE A 40 11.45 -13.53 -10.72
CA ILE A 40 10.16 -12.92 -11.03
C ILE A 40 10.10 -12.49 -12.50
N SER A 41 11.18 -11.95 -13.07
CA SER A 41 11.24 -11.58 -14.49
C SER A 41 11.03 -12.77 -15.44
N GLU A 42 11.38 -13.97 -14.99
CA GLU A 42 11.16 -15.22 -15.74
C GLU A 42 9.73 -15.70 -15.64
N ILE A 43 9.16 -15.66 -14.43
CA ILE A 43 7.73 -16.01 -14.20
C ILE A 43 6.80 -15.16 -15.06
N TYR A 44 7.03 -13.85 -15.11
CA TYR A 44 6.22 -12.94 -15.92
C TYR A 44 6.66 -12.85 -17.38
N ALA A 45 7.49 -13.80 -17.84
CA ALA A 45 7.93 -13.91 -19.22
C ALA A 45 8.50 -12.61 -19.82
N VAL A 46 9.14 -11.76 -19.01
CA VAL A 46 9.81 -10.55 -19.50
C VAL A 46 10.83 -10.95 -20.57
N PRO A 47 10.88 -10.27 -21.73
CA PRO A 47 11.78 -10.61 -22.82
C PRO A 47 13.24 -10.70 -22.34
N ARG A 48 13.93 -11.79 -22.66
CA ARG A 48 15.30 -12.08 -22.15
C ARG A 48 16.30 -10.93 -22.36
N LYS A 49 16.13 -10.20 -23.46
CA LYS A 49 16.96 -9.03 -23.80
C LYS A 49 16.78 -7.87 -22.84
N GLU A 50 15.58 -7.73 -22.25
CA GLU A 50 15.18 -6.61 -21.40
C GLU A 50 15.40 -6.90 -19.91
N ARG A 51 15.41 -8.18 -19.50
CA ARG A 51 15.46 -8.60 -18.07
C ARG A 51 16.56 -7.92 -17.30
N LYS A 52 17.80 -7.95 -17.84
CA LYS A 52 18.98 -7.38 -17.14
C LYS A 52 18.82 -5.87 -16.90
N GLN A 53 18.35 -5.15 -17.92
CA GLN A 53 18.12 -3.71 -17.81
C GLN A 53 16.97 -3.42 -16.86
N ARG A 54 15.87 -4.16 -16.95
CA ARG A 54 14.69 -3.97 -16.09
C ARG A 54 15.02 -4.21 -14.61
N VAL A 55 15.75 -5.28 -14.30
CA VAL A 55 16.23 -5.56 -12.94
C VAL A 55 17.13 -4.44 -12.42
N ALA A 56 18.07 -3.94 -13.25
CA ALA A 56 18.93 -2.84 -12.85
C ALA A 56 18.15 -1.55 -12.55
N GLN A 57 17.21 -1.20 -13.41
CA GLN A 57 16.30 -0.05 -13.19
C GLN A 57 15.53 -0.16 -11.87
N LEU A 58 14.96 -1.33 -11.58
CA LEU A 58 14.22 -1.54 -10.33
C LEU A 58 15.14 -1.46 -9.10
N LEU A 59 16.33 -2.04 -9.15
CA LEU A 59 17.30 -1.91 -8.08
C LEU A 59 17.62 -0.45 -7.76
N GLU A 60 17.73 0.38 -8.78
CA GLU A 60 17.99 1.81 -8.65
C GLU A 60 16.76 2.55 -8.10
N SER A 61 15.60 2.42 -8.76
CA SER A 61 14.35 3.11 -8.38
C SER A 61 13.90 2.79 -6.96
N PHE A 62 14.13 1.56 -6.49
CA PHE A 62 13.76 1.14 -5.13
C PHE A 62 14.90 1.24 -4.12
N SER A 63 16.03 1.91 -4.47
CA SER A 63 17.21 2.08 -3.59
C SER A 63 17.75 0.76 -3.02
N LEU A 64 17.84 -0.27 -3.89
CA LEU A 64 18.31 -1.61 -3.55
C LEU A 64 19.64 -1.97 -4.21
N THR A 65 20.25 -1.07 -4.96
CA THR A 65 21.49 -1.33 -5.73
C THR A 65 22.63 -1.86 -4.86
N ASP A 66 22.89 -1.21 -3.70
CA ASP A 66 23.94 -1.60 -2.76
C ASP A 66 23.65 -2.95 -2.06
N ARG A 67 22.42 -3.40 -2.13
CA ARG A 67 21.92 -4.64 -1.52
C ARG A 67 21.69 -5.76 -2.55
N ALA A 68 22.00 -5.52 -3.83
CA ALA A 68 21.67 -6.43 -4.93
C ALA A 68 22.18 -7.88 -4.70
N LYS A 69 23.32 -8.04 -4.05
CA LYS A 69 23.93 -9.34 -3.73
C LYS A 69 23.57 -9.87 -2.33
N GLN A 70 22.88 -9.08 -1.50
CA GLN A 70 22.49 -9.45 -0.15
C GLN A 70 21.33 -10.45 -0.20
N ARG A 71 21.33 -11.49 0.64
CA ARG A 71 20.20 -12.41 0.80
C ARG A 71 18.97 -11.64 1.32
N SER A 72 17.83 -11.84 0.69
CA SER A 72 16.62 -11.10 1.01
C SER A 72 16.10 -11.39 2.43
N GLY A 73 16.35 -12.58 2.96
CA GLY A 73 16.03 -12.92 4.35
C GLY A 73 16.71 -12.03 5.39
N THR A 74 17.89 -11.45 5.06
CA THR A 74 18.67 -10.59 5.97
C THR A 74 18.37 -9.10 5.83
N LEU A 75 17.43 -8.72 4.99
CA LEU A 75 16.99 -7.34 4.80
C LEU A 75 16.16 -6.85 6.00
N SER A 76 16.19 -5.54 6.27
CA SER A 76 15.25 -4.91 7.19
C SER A 76 13.80 -4.99 6.68
N GLY A 77 12.81 -4.79 7.53
CA GLY A 77 11.39 -4.78 7.16
C GLY A 77 11.10 -3.84 5.99
N GLY A 78 11.54 -2.58 6.07
CA GLY A 78 11.37 -1.62 4.99
C GLY A 78 12.06 -2.00 3.67
N GLN A 79 13.25 -2.62 3.75
CA GLN A 79 13.95 -3.13 2.56
C GLN A 79 13.22 -4.33 1.94
N LYS A 80 12.67 -5.25 2.76
CA LYS A 80 11.83 -6.35 2.30
C LYS A 80 10.58 -5.82 1.57
N GLN A 81 9.92 -4.78 2.11
CA GLN A 81 8.77 -4.16 1.47
C GLN A 81 9.12 -3.51 0.13
N ARG A 82 10.23 -2.76 0.06
CA ARG A 82 10.73 -2.20 -1.21
C ARG A 82 11.02 -3.28 -2.25
N LEU A 83 11.63 -4.39 -1.84
CA LEU A 83 11.89 -5.52 -2.73
C LEU A 83 10.59 -6.19 -3.20
N ALA A 84 9.62 -6.38 -2.31
CA ALA A 84 8.31 -6.95 -2.65
C ALA A 84 7.55 -6.08 -3.65
N LEU A 85 7.55 -4.75 -3.44
CA LEU A 85 6.94 -3.80 -4.39
C LEU A 85 7.68 -3.77 -5.74
N ALA A 86 9.02 -3.77 -5.72
CA ALA A 86 9.83 -3.87 -6.95
C ALA A 86 9.49 -5.14 -7.76
N ALA A 87 9.32 -6.28 -7.07
CA ALA A 87 8.92 -7.54 -7.70
C ALA A 87 7.51 -7.47 -8.27
N ALA A 88 6.54 -6.90 -7.52
CA ALA A 88 5.15 -6.76 -7.95
C ALA A 88 4.98 -5.82 -9.16
N THR A 89 5.90 -4.88 -9.36
CA THR A 89 5.87 -3.89 -10.46
C THR A 89 6.78 -4.25 -11.65
N LEU A 90 7.55 -5.33 -11.54
CA LEU A 90 8.59 -5.70 -12.50
C LEU A 90 8.06 -5.83 -13.94
N HIS A 91 6.91 -6.42 -14.12
CA HIS A 91 6.27 -6.68 -15.42
C HIS A 91 5.38 -5.52 -15.90
N LYS A 92 5.40 -4.36 -15.22
CA LYS A 92 4.59 -3.17 -15.51
C LYS A 92 3.09 -3.47 -15.53
N PRO A 93 2.51 -3.88 -14.39
CA PRO A 93 1.09 -4.21 -14.31
C PRO A 93 0.20 -2.98 -14.58
N GLU A 94 -0.99 -3.21 -15.13
CA GLU A 94 -2.03 -2.18 -15.27
C GLU A 94 -2.73 -1.92 -13.93
N ILE A 95 -2.80 -2.94 -13.07
CA ILE A 95 -3.36 -2.84 -11.71
C ILE A 95 -2.45 -3.51 -10.70
N LEU A 96 -2.28 -2.87 -9.54
CA LEU A 96 -1.47 -3.34 -8.43
C LEU A 96 -2.33 -3.49 -7.19
N PHE A 97 -2.35 -4.69 -6.62
CA PHE A 97 -3.01 -4.98 -5.35
C PHE A 97 -1.97 -5.07 -4.25
N LEU A 98 -2.16 -4.30 -3.19
CA LEU A 98 -1.26 -4.24 -2.04
C LEU A 98 -2.05 -4.54 -0.77
N ASP A 99 -1.65 -5.59 -0.07
CA ASP A 99 -2.30 -6.01 1.15
C ASP A 99 -1.50 -5.56 2.37
N GLU A 100 -1.99 -4.53 3.07
CA GLU A 100 -1.34 -3.88 4.23
C GLU A 100 0.18 -3.66 4.04
N PRO A 101 0.61 -3.01 2.95
CA PRO A 101 2.01 -3.04 2.51
C PRO A 101 2.99 -2.37 3.48
N THR A 102 2.50 -1.61 4.45
CA THR A 102 3.32 -0.82 5.39
C THR A 102 3.07 -1.18 6.85
N SER A 103 2.35 -2.27 7.14
CA SER A 103 1.96 -2.66 8.50
C SER A 103 3.14 -2.90 9.45
N ALA A 104 4.31 -3.30 8.94
CA ALA A 104 5.53 -3.57 9.71
C ALA A 104 6.67 -2.59 9.41
N VAL A 105 6.34 -1.37 8.95
CA VAL A 105 7.31 -0.38 8.49
C VAL A 105 7.29 0.84 9.40
N ASP A 106 8.46 1.35 9.75
CA ASP A 106 8.58 2.58 10.54
C ASP A 106 8.05 3.82 9.77
N PRO A 107 7.71 4.91 10.47
CA PRO A 107 7.04 6.06 9.84
C PRO A 107 7.82 6.71 8.70
N GLN A 108 9.15 6.70 8.73
CA GLN A 108 9.94 7.30 7.66
C GLN A 108 9.91 6.43 6.40
N ASN A 109 10.19 5.14 6.53
CA ASN A 109 10.13 4.21 5.40
C ASN A 109 8.71 4.08 4.83
N ARG A 110 7.65 4.28 5.66
CA ARG A 110 6.27 4.34 5.21
C ARG A 110 6.03 5.53 4.28
N ARG A 111 6.51 6.73 4.64
CA ARG A 111 6.41 7.91 3.77
C ARG A 111 7.08 7.69 2.42
N ASP A 112 8.33 7.21 2.45
CA ASP A 112 9.09 6.91 1.22
C ASP A 112 8.37 5.86 0.34
N PHE A 113 7.73 4.87 0.95
CA PHE A 113 6.96 3.85 0.25
C PHE A 113 5.74 4.46 -0.48
N TRP A 114 5.02 5.37 0.18
CA TRP A 114 3.88 6.06 -0.43
C TRP A 114 4.29 7.00 -1.57
N GLU A 115 5.44 7.67 -1.50
CA GLU A 115 5.97 8.45 -2.63
C GLU A 115 6.13 7.58 -3.88
N VAL A 116 6.70 6.37 -3.72
CA VAL A 116 6.81 5.43 -4.84
C VAL A 116 5.44 5.01 -5.38
N LEU A 117 4.42 4.83 -4.52
CA LEU A 117 3.07 4.52 -4.98
C LEU A 117 2.46 5.66 -5.80
N PHE A 118 2.68 6.91 -5.41
CA PHE A 118 2.22 8.07 -6.17
C PHE A 118 2.90 8.14 -7.53
N GLU A 119 4.22 7.94 -7.61
CA GLU A 119 4.94 7.90 -8.89
C GLU A 119 4.40 6.80 -9.82
N LEU A 120 4.08 5.62 -9.29
CA LEU A 120 3.48 4.53 -10.06
C LEU A 120 2.07 4.89 -10.56
N ALA A 121 1.27 5.55 -9.73
CA ALA A 121 -0.07 6.01 -10.10
C ALA A 121 -0.02 7.09 -11.18
N GLU A 122 0.90 8.05 -11.10
CA GLU A 122 1.15 9.07 -12.12
C GLU A 122 1.58 8.46 -13.46
N GLN A 123 2.30 7.33 -13.43
CA GLN A 123 2.67 6.56 -14.62
C GLN A 123 1.50 5.75 -15.20
N GLY A 124 0.31 5.82 -14.60
CA GLY A 124 -0.92 5.20 -15.08
C GLY A 124 -1.26 3.84 -14.47
N THR A 125 -0.52 3.37 -13.46
CA THR A 125 -0.87 2.13 -12.76
C THR A 125 -2.05 2.39 -11.81
N THR A 126 -3.12 1.62 -11.92
CA THR A 126 -4.21 1.64 -10.93
C THR A 126 -3.75 0.87 -9.68
N ILE A 127 -3.87 1.47 -8.50
CA ILE A 127 -3.41 0.85 -7.25
C ILE A 127 -4.58 0.68 -6.30
N LEU A 128 -4.78 -0.54 -5.82
CA LEU A 128 -5.71 -0.88 -4.73
C LEU A 128 -4.90 -1.29 -3.50
N VAL A 129 -5.04 -0.53 -2.42
CA VAL A 129 -4.35 -0.77 -1.15
C VAL A 129 -5.35 -1.12 -0.08
N SER A 130 -5.16 -2.23 0.65
CA SER A 130 -5.81 -2.43 1.94
C SER A 130 -4.96 -1.81 3.04
N THR A 131 -5.56 -1.08 3.96
CA THR A 131 -4.88 -0.50 5.13
C THR A 131 -5.85 -0.29 6.28
N HIS A 132 -5.35 -0.37 7.49
CA HIS A 132 -6.07 0.02 8.71
C HIS A 132 -5.56 1.38 9.27
N TYR A 133 -4.60 2.01 8.59
CA TYR A 133 -4.07 3.33 8.96
C TYR A 133 -4.86 4.45 8.31
N MET A 134 -5.46 5.32 9.12
CA MET A 134 -6.29 6.43 8.62
C MET A 134 -5.48 7.49 7.89
N ASP A 135 -4.23 7.72 8.27
CA ASP A 135 -3.32 8.63 7.59
C ASP A 135 -2.95 8.16 6.18
N GLU A 136 -2.93 6.86 5.93
CA GLU A 136 -2.77 6.28 4.59
C GLU A 136 -4.05 6.39 3.78
N ALA A 137 -5.19 6.04 4.39
CA ALA A 137 -6.49 6.17 3.76
C ALA A 137 -6.75 7.60 3.28
N ALA A 138 -6.40 8.61 4.08
CA ALA A 138 -6.54 10.02 3.71
C ALA A 138 -5.74 10.44 2.47
N ARG A 139 -4.70 9.69 2.08
CA ARG A 139 -3.89 9.94 0.88
C ARG A 139 -4.50 9.34 -0.40
N CYS A 140 -5.45 8.43 -0.27
CA CYS A 140 -6.07 7.77 -1.42
C CYS A 140 -7.04 8.70 -2.15
N HIS A 141 -7.20 8.52 -3.47
CA HIS A 141 -8.19 9.24 -4.26
C HIS A 141 -9.62 8.83 -3.92
N ARG A 142 -9.81 7.57 -3.56
CA ARG A 142 -11.11 6.96 -3.22
C ARG A 142 -10.93 5.89 -2.16
N LEU A 143 -11.90 5.80 -1.26
CA LEU A 143 -11.95 4.83 -0.18
C LEU A 143 -13.19 3.97 -0.31
N ALA A 144 -13.06 2.69 0.06
CA ALA A 144 -14.17 1.81 0.38
C ALA A 144 -13.94 1.31 1.82
N ILE A 145 -14.86 1.63 2.71
CA ILE A 145 -14.79 1.20 4.12
C ILE A 145 -15.57 -0.10 4.25
N LEU A 146 -14.92 -1.10 4.81
CA LEU A 146 -15.50 -2.42 5.08
C LEU A 146 -15.65 -2.60 6.59
N ASP A 147 -16.81 -3.07 7.02
CA ASP A 147 -17.11 -3.46 8.38
C ASP A 147 -17.85 -4.79 8.36
N GLU A 148 -17.37 -5.77 9.13
CA GLU A 148 -17.90 -7.14 9.18
C GLU A 148 -18.16 -7.77 7.78
N GLY A 149 -17.30 -7.47 6.80
CA GLY A 149 -17.42 -7.98 5.43
C GLY A 149 -18.43 -7.23 4.55
N VAL A 150 -19.05 -6.17 5.06
CA VAL A 150 -19.99 -5.32 4.33
C VAL A 150 -19.32 -4.00 3.98
N LYS A 151 -19.53 -3.52 2.75
CA LYS A 151 -19.09 -2.17 2.37
C LYS A 151 -20.05 -1.13 2.95
N VAL A 152 -19.60 -0.42 3.99
CA VAL A 152 -20.42 0.57 4.73
C VAL A 152 -20.28 1.98 4.16
N ALA A 153 -19.17 2.31 3.49
CA ALA A 153 -18.97 3.61 2.87
C ALA A 153 -18.08 3.51 1.62
N ASP A 154 -18.25 4.44 0.69
CA ASP A 154 -17.51 4.52 -0.57
C ASP A 154 -17.52 5.97 -1.08
N GLY A 155 -16.33 6.56 -1.26
CA GLY A 155 -16.19 7.93 -1.72
C GLY A 155 -14.76 8.44 -1.61
N SER A 156 -14.52 9.71 -1.96
CA SER A 156 -13.25 10.33 -1.65
C SER A 156 -13.14 10.60 -0.13
N PRO A 157 -11.92 10.73 0.43
CA PRO A 157 -11.74 11.08 1.84
C PRO A 157 -12.54 12.32 2.25
N ARG A 158 -12.57 13.33 1.40
CA ARG A 158 -13.32 14.56 1.61
C ARG A 158 -14.85 14.31 1.67
N GLN A 159 -15.40 13.56 0.70
CA GLN A 159 -16.83 13.23 0.68
C GLN A 159 -17.24 12.42 1.91
N LEU A 160 -16.39 11.48 2.33
CA LEU A 160 -16.67 10.68 3.53
C LEU A 160 -16.60 11.54 4.80
N GLY A 161 -15.63 12.46 4.90
CA GLY A 161 -15.57 13.42 6.01
C GLY A 161 -16.78 14.34 6.08
N GLU A 162 -17.25 14.85 4.94
CA GLU A 162 -18.44 15.69 4.86
C GLU A 162 -19.76 14.93 5.18
N SER A 163 -19.78 13.60 4.96
CA SER A 163 -20.95 12.75 5.27
C SER A 163 -21.11 12.44 6.76
N ILE A 164 -20.07 12.66 7.56
CA ILE A 164 -20.12 12.48 9.01
C ILE A 164 -20.89 13.66 9.59
N SER A 165 -22.06 13.39 10.17
CA SER A 165 -22.92 14.42 10.81
C SER A 165 -22.34 14.95 12.13
N SER A 166 -21.22 14.45 12.58
CA SER A 166 -20.54 14.87 13.82
C SER A 166 -19.39 15.85 13.52
N HIS A 167 -19.26 16.85 14.35
CA HIS A 167 -18.13 17.79 14.31
C HIS A 167 -17.11 17.42 15.40
N VAL A 168 -15.85 17.41 15.05
CA VAL A 168 -14.76 17.34 16.02
C VAL A 168 -14.44 18.75 16.47
N VAL A 169 -14.54 19.00 17.77
CA VAL A 169 -14.19 20.28 18.38
C VAL A 169 -12.99 20.06 19.29
N GLU A 170 -11.92 20.78 19.04
CA GLU A 170 -10.74 20.80 19.91
C GLU A 170 -10.92 21.91 20.95
N ILE A 171 -10.73 21.58 22.22
CA ILE A 171 -10.91 22.49 23.35
C ILE A 171 -9.61 22.51 24.17
N GLU A 172 -9.06 23.69 24.34
CA GLU A 172 -7.96 23.93 25.27
C GLU A 172 -8.55 24.39 26.62
N ALA A 173 -8.07 23.81 27.72
CA ALA A 173 -8.50 24.15 29.06
C ALA A 173 -7.33 24.02 30.06
N ASP A 174 -7.26 24.91 31.03
CA ASP A 174 -6.27 24.88 32.11
C ASP A 174 -6.43 23.64 33.03
N ASP A 175 -7.65 23.17 33.22
CA ASP A 175 -7.97 21.91 33.93
C ASP A 175 -8.75 20.95 33.02
N LEU A 176 -8.03 20.04 32.41
CA LEU A 176 -8.57 19.03 31.49
C LEU A 176 -9.58 18.08 32.18
N ASN A 177 -9.39 17.77 33.48
CA ASN A 177 -10.30 16.89 34.20
C ASN A 177 -11.66 17.54 34.44
N SER A 178 -11.66 18.78 34.89
CA SER A 178 -12.90 19.54 35.10
C SER A 178 -13.62 19.81 33.75
N ALA A 179 -12.89 20.15 32.71
CA ALA A 179 -13.44 20.32 31.37
C ALA A 179 -14.09 19.02 30.85
N ARG A 180 -13.41 17.89 30.98
CA ARG A 180 -13.95 16.56 30.60
C ARG A 180 -15.23 16.21 31.34
N LEU A 181 -15.26 16.42 32.69
CA LEU A 181 -16.46 16.15 33.50
C LEU A 181 -17.65 17.04 33.12
N CYS A 182 -17.37 18.27 32.71
CA CYS A 182 -18.38 19.19 32.22
C CYS A 182 -18.94 18.72 30.85
N LEU A 183 -18.07 18.37 29.93
CA LEU A 183 -18.42 17.91 28.59
C LEU A 183 -19.19 16.58 28.61
N MET A 184 -18.83 15.65 29.48
CA MET A 184 -19.53 14.36 29.64
C MET A 184 -21.01 14.51 30.05
N LYS A 185 -21.42 15.66 30.60
CA LYS A 185 -22.82 15.94 30.96
C LYS A 185 -23.66 16.40 29.77
N ASN A 186 -23.02 16.76 28.66
CA ASN A 186 -23.71 17.22 27.46
C ASN A 186 -24.10 16.03 26.58
N GLN A 187 -25.40 15.85 26.34
CA GLN A 187 -25.94 14.75 25.52
C GLN A 187 -25.63 14.86 24.04
N GLU A 188 -25.18 16.02 23.56
CA GLU A 188 -24.77 16.22 22.17
C GLU A 188 -23.32 15.71 21.90
N ILE A 189 -22.56 15.38 22.95
CA ILE A 189 -21.18 14.91 22.83
C ILE A 189 -21.16 13.39 22.84
N SER A 190 -20.79 12.79 21.70
CA SER A 190 -20.77 11.34 21.53
C SER A 190 -19.50 10.69 22.07
N SER A 191 -18.35 11.38 22.03
CA SER A 191 -17.07 10.88 22.56
C SER A 191 -16.13 12.02 22.95
N ILE A 192 -15.27 11.77 23.93
CA ILE A 192 -14.21 12.69 24.37
C ILE A 192 -12.90 11.92 24.39
N THR A 193 -11.93 12.39 23.59
CA THR A 193 -10.54 11.89 23.58
C THR A 193 -9.61 12.95 24.15
N GLN A 194 -8.55 12.52 24.83
CA GLN A 194 -7.47 13.37 25.37
C GLN A 194 -6.19 13.11 24.61
#